data_863240921f046d1f0caeccbab353a7f6
#
_entry.id   863240921f046d1f0caeccbab353a7f6
#
_cell.length_a   1.000
_cell.length_b   1.000
_cell.length_c   1.000
_cell.angle_alpha   90.00
_cell.angle_beta   90.00
_cell.angle_gamma   90.00
#
_symmetry.space_group_name_H-M   'P 1'
#
loop_
_entity.id
_entity.type
_entity.pdbx_description
1 polymer ?
#
loop_
_entity_poly.entity_id
_entity_poly.type
_entity_poly.pdbx_seq_one_letter_code
_entity_poly.pdbx_strand_id
1 'polypeptide(L)'
;MSGTSALSFFRKAEQALSAARLLLKAQNTDGACNRAYYAMFDAAHAALFALGVEGLTSPIKTHNGLVAKFGQHVIATGQLAAQHGNDLNKVQNLRQLADYSGDPVALEDTAWAVERAEAFVVAVRARFMKE
;
A
#
# COMPACT_ATOMS: atom_id res chain seq x y z
N MET A 1 15.24 -10.84 11.39
CA MET A 1 14.12 -11.73 11.37
C MET A 1 13.03 -11.23 10.49
N SER A 2 12.89 -11.85 9.32
CA SER A 2 11.94 -11.41 8.31
C SER A 2 10.49 -11.47 8.81
N GLY A 3 10.12 -12.49 9.59
CA GLY A 3 8.77 -12.63 10.14
C GLY A 3 8.36 -11.46 11.03
N THR A 4 9.29 -10.99 11.89
CA THR A 4 9.05 -9.85 12.77
C THR A 4 8.88 -8.57 11.97
N SER A 5 9.74 -8.36 10.98
CA SER A 5 9.68 -7.18 10.11
C SER A 5 8.38 -7.16 9.30
N ALA A 6 7.97 -8.32 8.78
CA ALA A 6 6.72 -8.43 8.03
C ALA A 6 5.53 -8.03 8.90
N LEU A 7 5.45 -8.55 10.12
CA LEU A 7 4.35 -8.23 11.02
C LEU A 7 4.35 -6.75 11.40
N SER A 8 5.51 -6.17 11.65
CA SER A 8 5.62 -4.74 11.98
C SER A 8 5.08 -3.87 10.86
N PHE A 9 5.46 -4.15 9.63
CA PHE A 9 4.97 -3.40 8.48
C PHE A 9 3.48 -3.62 8.25
N PHE A 10 3.01 -4.86 8.47
CA PHE A 10 1.60 -5.14 8.30
C PHE A 10 0.75 -4.35 9.31
N ARG A 11 1.21 -4.25 10.56
CA ARG A 11 0.53 -3.45 11.59
C ARG A 11 0.49 -1.97 11.21
N LYS A 12 1.58 -1.45 10.65
CA LYS A 12 1.60 -0.07 10.14
C LYS A 12 0.59 0.11 9.01
N ALA A 13 0.49 -0.87 8.12
CA ALA A 13 -0.47 -0.84 7.03
C ALA A 13 -1.91 -0.77 7.57
N GLU A 14 -2.22 -1.58 8.57
CA GLU A 14 -3.55 -1.57 9.19
C GLU A 14 -3.86 -0.24 9.85
N GLN A 15 -2.89 0.36 10.54
CA GLN A 15 -3.06 1.67 11.17
C GLN A 15 -3.29 2.76 10.12
N ALA A 16 -2.52 2.73 9.03
CA ALA A 16 -2.68 3.70 7.95
C ALA A 16 -4.05 3.57 7.30
N LEU A 17 -4.52 2.34 7.09
CA LEU A 17 -5.84 2.09 6.52
C LEU A 17 -6.95 2.61 7.42
N SER A 18 -6.84 2.37 8.72
CA SER A 18 -7.80 2.88 9.70
C SER A 18 -7.85 4.41 9.67
N ALA A 19 -6.68 5.06 9.61
CA ALA A 19 -6.59 6.51 9.51
C ALA A 19 -7.21 7.01 8.20
N ALA A 20 -6.97 6.32 7.09
CA ALA A 20 -7.55 6.69 5.80
C ALA A 20 -9.08 6.69 5.85
N ARG A 21 -9.67 5.67 6.49
CA ARG A 21 -11.13 5.58 6.64
C ARG A 21 -11.69 6.74 7.47
N LEU A 22 -11.03 7.08 8.56
CA LEU A 22 -11.45 8.20 9.42
C LEU A 22 -11.37 9.53 8.67
N LEU A 23 -10.29 9.75 7.93
CA LEU A 23 -10.10 10.97 7.16
C LEU A 23 -11.10 11.08 6.01
N LEU A 24 -11.43 9.95 5.37
CA LEU A 24 -12.47 9.93 4.33
C LEU A 24 -13.82 10.33 4.92
N LYS A 25 -14.17 9.80 6.09
CA LYS A 25 -15.40 10.13 6.79
C LYS A 25 -15.49 11.61 7.12
N ALA A 26 -14.36 12.21 7.48
CA ALA A 26 -14.27 13.64 7.78
C ALA A 26 -14.14 14.49 6.50
N GLN A 27 -14.13 13.86 5.32
CA GLN A 27 -13.97 14.51 4.01
C GLN A 27 -12.64 15.25 3.86
N ASN A 28 -11.62 14.80 4.60
CA ASN A 28 -10.24 15.25 4.39
C ASN A 28 -9.65 14.37 3.29
N THR A 29 -9.88 14.75 2.03
CA THR A 29 -9.57 13.90 0.89
C THR A 29 -8.07 13.71 0.67
N ASP A 30 -7.28 14.77 0.77
CA ASP A 30 -5.84 14.65 0.61
C ASP A 30 -5.22 13.76 1.69
N GLY A 31 -5.63 13.94 2.93
CA GLY A 31 -5.17 13.13 4.05
C GLY A 31 -5.57 11.67 3.88
N ALA A 32 -6.81 11.42 3.48
CA ALA A 32 -7.31 10.05 3.27
C ALA A 32 -6.54 9.36 2.14
N CYS A 33 -6.33 10.04 1.03
CA CYS A 33 -5.59 9.49 -0.10
C CYS A 33 -4.12 9.19 0.28
N ASN A 34 -3.49 10.11 1.01
CA ASN A 34 -2.13 9.92 1.51
C ASN A 34 -2.02 8.67 2.40
N ARG A 35 -2.93 8.53 3.35
CA ARG A 35 -2.93 7.37 4.25
C ARG A 35 -3.27 6.07 3.52
N ALA A 36 -4.19 6.12 2.54
CA ALA A 36 -4.49 4.96 1.70
C ALA A 36 -3.23 4.48 0.96
N TYR A 37 -2.48 5.42 0.38
CA TYR A 37 -1.22 5.08 -0.29
C TYR A 37 -0.24 4.40 0.67
N TYR A 38 -0.04 4.98 1.87
CA TYR A 38 0.91 4.39 2.81
C TYR A 38 0.44 3.06 3.40
N ALA A 39 -0.87 2.81 3.46
CA ALA A 39 -1.37 1.49 3.81
C ALA A 39 -0.90 0.44 2.78
N MET A 40 -0.99 0.78 1.49
CA MET A 40 -0.53 -0.10 0.42
C MET A 40 1.00 -0.24 0.43
N PHE A 41 1.70 0.86 0.62
CA PHE A 41 3.17 0.90 0.68
C PHE A 41 3.70 -0.01 1.79
N ASP A 42 3.14 0.10 2.98
CA ASP A 42 3.55 -0.71 4.12
C ASP A 42 3.13 -2.18 3.95
N ALA A 43 1.95 -2.44 3.40
CA ALA A 43 1.50 -3.81 3.13
C ALA A 43 2.40 -4.49 2.08
N ALA A 44 2.84 -3.73 1.06
CA ALA A 44 3.78 -4.26 0.07
C ALA A 44 5.12 -4.65 0.72
N HIS A 45 5.62 -3.83 1.66
CA HIS A 45 6.80 -4.19 2.44
C HIS A 45 6.58 -5.46 3.24
N ALA A 46 5.42 -5.58 3.88
CA ALA A 46 5.08 -6.78 4.65
C ALA A 46 5.15 -8.05 3.79
N ALA A 47 4.61 -7.97 2.57
CA ALA A 47 4.66 -9.09 1.63
C ALA A 47 6.10 -9.45 1.26
N LEU A 48 6.93 -8.46 0.96
CA LEU A 48 8.32 -8.70 0.57
C LEU A 48 9.15 -9.28 1.73
N PHE A 49 8.97 -8.77 2.94
CA PHE A 49 9.65 -9.32 4.11
C PHE A 49 9.15 -10.72 4.45
N ALA A 50 7.86 -10.98 4.29
CA ALA A 50 7.30 -12.32 4.52
C ALA A 50 7.85 -13.36 3.53
N LEU A 51 8.13 -12.94 2.30
CA LEU A 51 8.74 -13.81 1.28
C LEU A 51 10.24 -14.03 1.53
N GLY A 52 10.87 -13.26 2.40
CA GLY A 52 12.30 -13.38 2.65
C GLY A 52 13.12 -13.04 1.42
N VAL A 53 12.76 -11.97 0.70
CA VAL A 53 13.47 -11.59 -0.52
C VAL A 53 14.95 -11.37 -0.22
N GLU A 54 15.80 -12.06 -0.98
CA GLU A 54 17.24 -12.00 -0.78
C GLU A 54 17.76 -10.58 -0.99
N GLY A 55 18.64 -10.14 -0.09
CA GLY A 55 19.22 -8.80 -0.14
C GLY A 55 18.33 -7.70 0.44
N LEU A 56 17.10 -7.99 0.79
CA LEU A 56 16.20 -7.01 1.40
C LEU A 56 16.44 -6.99 2.92
N THR A 57 17.34 -6.11 3.35
CA THR A 57 17.73 -6.00 4.76
C THR A 57 17.17 -4.74 5.44
N SER A 58 16.64 -3.82 4.65
CA SER A 58 16.06 -2.58 5.15
C SER A 58 14.87 -2.18 4.27
N PRO A 59 13.99 -1.30 4.76
CA PRO A 59 12.84 -0.86 3.96
C PRO A 59 13.27 -0.15 2.68
N ILE A 60 12.50 -0.36 1.63
CA ILE A 60 12.68 0.33 0.35
C ILE A 60 12.06 1.72 0.51
N LYS A 61 12.83 2.76 0.19
CA LYS A 61 12.42 4.14 0.48
C LYS A 61 11.70 4.83 -0.68
N THR A 62 11.86 4.32 -1.90
CA THR A 62 11.27 4.95 -3.08
C THR A 62 10.08 4.15 -3.59
N HIS A 63 9.10 4.88 -4.15
CA HIS A 63 7.94 4.24 -4.78
C HIS A 63 8.38 3.33 -5.92
N ASN A 64 9.23 3.83 -6.82
CA ASN A 64 9.67 3.05 -7.97
C ASN A 64 10.44 1.79 -7.57
N GLY A 65 11.30 1.89 -6.55
CA GLY A 65 12.02 0.74 -6.04
C GLY A 65 11.08 -0.31 -5.45
N LEU A 66 10.08 0.13 -4.70
CA LEU A 66 9.10 -0.78 -4.11
C LEU A 66 8.26 -1.45 -5.19
N VAL A 67 7.76 -0.69 -6.16
CA VAL A 67 6.95 -1.24 -7.27
C VAL A 67 7.73 -2.27 -8.05
N ALA A 68 9.02 -2.01 -8.33
CA ALA A 68 9.87 -2.96 -9.05
C ALA A 68 10.01 -4.28 -8.28
N LYS A 69 10.32 -4.20 -6.99
CA LYS A 69 10.46 -5.41 -6.17
C LYS A 69 9.14 -6.15 -5.98
N PHE A 70 8.06 -5.41 -5.73
CA PHE A 70 6.73 -6.00 -5.59
C PHE A 70 6.32 -6.70 -6.89
N GLY A 71 6.52 -6.06 -8.03
CA GLY A 71 6.22 -6.65 -9.33
C GLY A 71 7.02 -7.92 -9.58
N GLN A 72 8.32 -7.90 -9.28
CA GLN A 72 9.21 -9.04 -9.51
C GLN A 72 8.91 -10.23 -8.60
N HIS A 73 8.71 -9.99 -7.31
CA HIS A 73 8.65 -11.06 -6.31
C HIS A 73 7.24 -11.45 -5.90
N VAL A 74 6.26 -10.60 -6.11
CA VAL A 74 4.87 -10.86 -5.69
C VAL A 74 3.95 -11.09 -6.91
N ILE A 75 3.97 -10.17 -7.86
CA ILE A 75 3.06 -10.22 -9.01
C ILE A 75 3.55 -11.25 -10.04
N ALA A 76 4.79 -11.15 -10.49
CA ALA A 76 5.34 -12.04 -11.54
C ALA A 76 5.36 -13.50 -11.10
N THR A 77 5.46 -13.74 -9.80
CA THR A 77 5.44 -15.11 -9.24
C THR A 77 4.04 -15.64 -8.97
N GLY A 78 3.01 -14.84 -9.23
CA GLY A 78 1.62 -15.26 -9.03
C GLY A 78 1.14 -15.24 -7.60
N GLN A 79 1.88 -14.58 -6.67
CA GLN A 79 1.48 -14.52 -5.27
C GLN A 79 0.21 -13.70 -5.07
N LEU A 80 0.07 -12.60 -5.81
CA LEU A 80 -1.12 -11.76 -5.82
C LEU A 80 -1.46 -11.38 -7.26
N ALA A 81 -2.72 -10.98 -7.49
CA ALA A 81 -3.18 -10.58 -8.81
C ALA A 81 -2.49 -9.28 -9.26
N ALA A 82 -2.27 -9.16 -10.57
CA ALA A 82 -1.60 -7.99 -11.17
C ALA A 82 -2.31 -6.68 -10.86
N GLN A 83 -3.62 -6.71 -10.65
CA GLN A 83 -4.41 -5.51 -10.32
C GLN A 83 -3.87 -4.79 -9.09
N HIS A 84 -3.33 -5.51 -8.11
CA HIS A 84 -2.81 -4.88 -6.90
C HIS A 84 -1.61 -3.99 -7.20
N GLY A 85 -0.72 -4.41 -8.10
CA GLY A 85 0.37 -3.56 -8.55
C GLY A 85 -0.11 -2.33 -9.30
N ASN A 86 -1.11 -2.50 -10.16
CA ASN A 86 -1.71 -1.39 -10.89
C ASN A 86 -2.36 -0.39 -9.95
N ASP A 87 -3.08 -0.88 -8.95
CA ASP A 87 -3.75 -0.04 -7.96
C ASP A 87 -2.74 0.78 -7.15
N LEU A 88 -1.63 0.18 -6.77
CA LEU A 88 -0.56 0.88 -6.05
C LEU A 88 -0.06 2.09 -6.86
N ASN A 89 0.17 1.90 -8.15
CA ASN A 89 0.60 2.99 -9.04
C ASN A 89 -0.48 4.06 -9.20
N LYS A 90 -1.74 3.67 -9.36
CA LYS A 90 -2.84 4.61 -9.57
C LYS A 90 -3.09 5.47 -8.32
N VAL A 91 -3.03 4.88 -7.15
CA VAL A 91 -3.22 5.63 -5.89
C VAL A 91 -2.06 6.61 -5.69
N GLN A 92 -0.83 6.20 -6.02
CA GLN A 92 0.31 7.11 -5.97
C GLN A 92 0.12 8.28 -6.93
N ASN A 93 -0.39 8.04 -8.13
CA ASN A 93 -0.63 9.10 -9.11
C ASN A 93 -1.67 10.11 -8.59
N LEU A 94 -2.75 9.64 -7.97
CA LEU A 94 -3.75 10.52 -7.37
C LEU A 94 -3.15 11.42 -6.30
N ARG A 95 -2.33 10.84 -5.42
CA ARG A 95 -1.67 11.58 -4.35
C ARG A 95 -0.74 12.66 -4.92
N GLN A 96 0.06 12.30 -5.94
CA GLN A 96 1.01 13.24 -6.54
C GLN A 96 0.32 14.37 -7.29
N LEU A 97 -0.76 14.08 -8.00
CA LEU A 97 -1.52 15.11 -8.72
C LEU A 97 -2.05 16.18 -7.77
N ALA A 98 -2.57 15.75 -6.62
CA ALA A 98 -3.05 16.70 -5.61
C ALA A 98 -1.92 17.60 -5.11
N ASP A 99 -0.74 17.03 -4.86
CA ASP A 99 0.42 17.78 -4.39
C ASP A 99 0.88 18.82 -5.42
N TYR A 100 0.86 18.47 -6.71
CA TYR A 100 1.34 19.36 -7.77
C TYR A 100 0.33 20.44 -8.14
N SER A 101 -0.96 20.07 -8.23
CA SER A 101 -1.97 21.00 -8.70
C SER A 101 -2.41 22.00 -7.63
N GLY A 102 -2.22 21.65 -6.36
CA GLY A 102 -2.77 22.41 -5.26
C GLY A 102 -4.26 22.23 -5.06
N ASP A 103 -4.92 21.47 -5.95
CA ASP A 103 -6.33 21.13 -5.80
C ASP A 103 -6.49 19.87 -4.94
N PRO A 104 -7.55 19.77 -4.14
CA PRO A 104 -7.78 18.56 -3.36
C PRO A 104 -8.16 17.39 -4.26
N VAL A 105 -7.85 16.19 -3.80
CA VAL A 105 -8.33 14.97 -4.47
C VAL A 105 -9.85 14.95 -4.41
N ALA A 106 -10.51 14.62 -5.51
CA ALA A 106 -11.97 14.53 -5.55
C ALA A 106 -12.44 13.45 -4.57
N LEU A 107 -13.61 13.68 -3.96
CA LEU A 107 -14.15 12.77 -2.95
C LEU A 107 -14.33 11.35 -3.51
N GLU A 108 -14.87 11.21 -4.72
CA GLU A 108 -15.08 9.87 -5.31
C GLU A 108 -13.75 9.17 -5.62
N ASP A 109 -12.73 9.91 -6.06
CA ASP A 109 -11.40 9.34 -6.31
C ASP A 109 -10.77 8.90 -5.00
N THR A 110 -10.96 9.66 -3.93
CA THR A 110 -10.47 9.32 -2.60
C THR A 110 -11.15 8.07 -2.07
N ALA A 111 -12.48 7.98 -2.21
CA ALA A 111 -13.23 6.80 -1.79
C ALA A 111 -12.74 5.55 -2.54
N TRP A 112 -12.50 5.69 -3.83
CA TRP A 112 -11.93 4.61 -4.64
C TRP A 112 -10.53 4.20 -4.13
N ALA A 113 -9.66 5.17 -3.83
CA ALA A 113 -8.31 4.91 -3.33
C ALA A 113 -8.35 4.14 -2.00
N VAL A 114 -9.22 4.55 -1.09
CA VAL A 114 -9.36 3.87 0.21
C VAL A 114 -9.88 2.45 0.02
N GLU A 115 -10.84 2.24 -0.88
CA GLU A 115 -11.35 0.92 -1.21
C GLU A 115 -10.26 0.02 -1.79
N ARG A 116 -9.44 0.54 -2.70
CA ARG A 116 -8.33 -0.24 -3.28
C ARG A 116 -7.26 -0.55 -2.25
N ALA A 117 -6.99 0.39 -1.34
CA ALA A 117 -6.06 0.15 -0.24
C ALA A 117 -6.55 -0.96 0.68
N GLU A 118 -7.85 -0.98 0.98
CA GLU A 118 -8.44 -2.05 1.78
C GLU A 118 -8.29 -3.40 1.09
N ALA A 119 -8.62 -3.49 -0.19
CA ALA A 119 -8.48 -4.73 -0.95
C ALA A 119 -7.02 -5.21 -0.96
N PHE A 120 -6.07 -4.29 -1.09
CA PHE A 120 -4.64 -4.60 -1.07
C PHE A 120 -4.22 -5.19 0.27
N VAL A 121 -4.59 -4.53 1.36
CA VAL A 121 -4.23 -4.99 2.71
C VAL A 121 -4.86 -6.36 3.00
N VAL A 122 -6.13 -6.55 2.63
CA VAL A 122 -6.81 -7.83 2.80
C VAL A 122 -6.11 -8.94 2.02
N ALA A 123 -5.71 -8.66 0.78
CA ALA A 123 -5.00 -9.64 -0.06
C ALA A 123 -3.65 -10.04 0.56
N VAL A 124 -2.90 -9.06 1.06
CA VAL A 124 -1.61 -9.32 1.71
C VAL A 124 -1.83 -10.15 2.98
N ARG A 125 -2.82 -9.81 3.79
CA ARG A 125 -3.13 -10.58 5.01
C ARG A 125 -3.42 -12.03 4.65
N ALA A 126 -4.30 -12.26 3.69
CA ALA A 126 -4.74 -13.61 3.34
C ALA A 126 -3.59 -14.46 2.82
N ARG A 127 -2.67 -13.86 2.07
CA ARG A 127 -1.60 -14.61 1.41
C ARG A 127 -0.35 -14.75 2.27
N PHE A 128 0.00 -13.73 3.05
CA PHE A 128 1.31 -13.67 3.71
C PHE A 128 1.26 -13.65 5.25
N MET A 129 0.15 -13.25 5.85
CA MET A 129 0.05 -13.07 7.30
C MET A 129 -0.72 -14.22 7.96
N LYS A 130 -0.54 -15.42 7.46
CA LYS A 130 -1.17 -16.60 8.06
C LYS A 130 -0.44 -17.00 9.33
N GLU A 131 -1.21 -17.40 10.32
CA GLU A 131 -0.67 -17.93 11.56
C GLU A 131 -0.50 -19.44 11.52
#